data_2782700e529b559246dd494ff1ad36c8
#
_entry.id   2782700e529b559246dd494ff1ad36c8
#
_cell.length_a   1.000
_cell.length_b   1.000
_cell.length_c   1.000
_cell.angle_alpha   90.00
_cell.angle_beta   90.00
_cell.angle_gamma   90.00
#
_symmetry.space_group_name_H-M   'P 1'
#
loop_
_entity.id
_entity.type
_entity.pdbx_description
1 polymer ?
#
loop_
_entity_poly.entity_id
_entity_poly.type
_entity_poly.pdbx_seq_one_letter_code
_entity_poly.pdbx_strand_id
1 'polypeptide(L)'
;ITTYLDKPGWLACLTGDFLTQFYYYRYAGPTILTLSILMAGYNVRCGVEDADIKGTWIPYTIAIAVMTMLVCFSLHYDYRLSSIIAIAGGANVFRFSTKILVSTRMFVKKLENQALRHTSIDGTRLPQWITAVSIFISMLVCHWFFGCGMWIYAALVLLGCIKYINKPGNYTRLAAITIPLFIIILDKRLYFIDFHTLYTYPGLGKFVKPQMDLEKTLAADCEYYFGNYNKVVNMIEKDKEPNSYMKFYYNLISAQGRSLPAVLLKYPDNNLGTFETLGPDTPPLTIKTLNELYWILGDMTFCERAAMLANVCSPENRNIRMMKRLAEINLVKGDY
;
A
#
# COMPACT_ATOMS: atom_id res chain seq x y z
N ILE A 1 3.27 10.92 13.38
CA ILE A 1 2.62 11.72 12.31
C ILE A 1 3.66 12.40 11.44
N THR A 2 4.71 13.01 12.01
CA THR A 2 5.78 13.68 11.25
C THR A 2 6.39 12.77 10.19
N THR A 3 6.67 11.52 10.51
CA THR A 3 7.27 10.52 9.62
C THR A 3 6.43 10.23 8.35
N TYR A 4 5.10 10.41 8.43
CA TYR A 4 4.22 10.25 7.28
C TYR A 4 4.22 11.49 6.38
N LEU A 5 4.33 12.69 6.96
CA LEU A 5 4.32 13.95 6.22
C LEU A 5 5.53 14.11 5.29
N ASP A 6 6.61 13.36 5.56
CA ASP A 6 7.82 13.34 4.75
C ASP A 6 7.66 12.56 3.43
N LYS A 7 6.46 12.07 3.11
CA LYS A 7 6.19 11.25 1.92
C LYS A 7 4.88 11.64 1.23
N PRO A 8 4.81 11.53 -0.10
CA PRO A 8 3.55 11.73 -0.80
C PRO A 8 2.55 10.64 -0.38
N GLY A 9 1.26 10.96 -0.39
CA GLY A 9 0.22 10.00 0.01
C GLY A 9 0.16 9.71 1.51
N TRP A 10 0.60 10.64 2.34
CA TRP A 10 0.70 10.46 3.77
C TRP A 10 -0.62 10.05 4.44
N LEU A 11 -1.75 10.57 3.97
CA LEU A 11 -3.06 10.22 4.53
C LEU A 11 -3.45 8.77 4.19
N ALA A 12 -3.17 8.32 2.97
CA ALA A 12 -3.40 6.95 2.56
C ALA A 12 -2.52 5.98 3.37
N CYS A 13 -1.26 6.36 3.63
CA CYS A 13 -0.35 5.55 4.44
C CYS A 13 -0.78 5.50 5.89
N LEU A 14 -1.09 6.64 6.49
CA LEU A 14 -1.56 6.72 7.87
C LEU A 14 -2.82 5.88 8.09
N THR A 15 -3.81 6.02 7.21
CA THR A 15 -5.06 5.24 7.30
C THR A 15 -4.84 3.76 7.01
N GLY A 16 -3.98 3.41 6.05
CA GLY A 16 -3.62 2.03 5.74
C GLY A 16 -2.94 1.35 6.93
N ASP A 17 -1.92 1.97 7.49
CA ASP A 17 -1.17 1.43 8.63
C ASP A 17 -2.04 1.36 9.90
N PHE A 18 -2.96 2.32 10.09
CA PHE A 18 -3.93 2.25 11.17
C PHE A 18 -4.88 1.07 11.01
N LEU A 19 -5.41 0.84 9.84
CA LEU A 19 -6.34 -0.26 9.58
C LEU A 19 -5.66 -1.63 9.64
N THR A 20 -4.38 -1.74 9.24
CA THR A 20 -3.64 -3.00 9.33
C THR A 20 -3.38 -3.45 10.75
N GLN A 21 -3.41 -2.56 11.75
CA GLN A 21 -3.30 -2.93 13.16
C GLN A 21 -4.42 -3.88 13.60
N PHE A 22 -5.61 -3.78 12.98
CA PHE A 22 -6.73 -4.66 13.26
C PHE A 22 -6.60 -6.05 12.63
N TYR A 23 -5.62 -6.31 11.78
CA TYR A 23 -5.36 -7.63 11.18
C TYR A 23 -5.00 -8.70 12.22
N TYR A 24 -4.63 -8.27 13.43
CA TYR A 24 -4.46 -9.17 14.58
C TYR A 24 -5.73 -9.98 14.86
N TYR A 25 -6.91 -9.42 14.63
CA TYR A 25 -8.18 -10.13 14.84
C TYR A 25 -8.51 -11.03 13.65
N ARG A 26 -8.89 -12.28 13.92
CA ARG A 26 -9.03 -13.37 12.94
C ARG A 26 -9.79 -13.05 11.66
N TYR A 27 -10.84 -12.21 11.73
CA TYR A 27 -11.68 -11.88 10.58
C TYR A 27 -11.54 -10.42 10.12
N ALA A 28 -10.82 -9.60 10.86
CA ALA A 28 -10.73 -8.17 10.56
C ALA A 28 -9.91 -7.90 9.27
N GLY A 29 -8.82 -8.63 9.05
CA GLY A 29 -8.02 -8.47 7.84
C GLY A 29 -8.83 -8.65 6.55
N PRO A 30 -9.46 -9.82 6.33
CA PRO A 30 -10.29 -10.06 5.15
C PRO A 30 -11.46 -9.07 5.01
N THR A 31 -12.11 -8.69 6.10
CA THR A 31 -13.23 -7.73 6.07
C THR A 31 -12.77 -6.34 5.70
N ILE A 32 -11.70 -5.84 6.30
CA ILE A 32 -11.13 -4.51 5.98
C ILE A 32 -10.67 -4.46 4.53
N LEU A 33 -9.96 -5.49 4.05
CA LEU A 33 -9.50 -5.57 2.67
C LEU A 33 -10.69 -5.54 1.70
N THR A 34 -11.69 -6.38 1.93
CA THR A 34 -12.89 -6.47 1.08
C THR A 34 -13.64 -5.14 1.04
N LEU A 35 -13.88 -4.53 2.21
CA LEU A 35 -14.55 -3.22 2.28
C LEU A 35 -13.75 -2.12 1.58
N SER A 36 -12.43 -2.13 1.69
CA SER A 36 -11.57 -1.16 1.02
C SER A 36 -11.62 -1.30 -0.51
N ILE A 37 -11.63 -2.52 -1.03
CA ILE A 37 -11.77 -2.80 -2.47
C ILE A 37 -13.16 -2.39 -2.98
N LEU A 38 -14.22 -2.72 -2.24
CA LEU A 38 -15.59 -2.32 -2.60
C LEU A 38 -15.74 -0.80 -2.59
N MET A 39 -15.17 -0.12 -1.58
CA MET A 39 -15.16 1.34 -1.50
C MET A 39 -14.40 1.96 -2.69
N ALA A 40 -13.25 1.41 -3.07
CA ALA A 40 -12.50 1.87 -4.24
C ALA A 40 -13.33 1.70 -5.53
N GLY A 41 -13.92 0.53 -5.75
CA GLY A 41 -14.78 0.27 -6.90
C GLY A 41 -16.00 1.19 -6.95
N TYR A 42 -16.68 1.40 -5.82
CA TYR A 42 -17.81 2.32 -5.72
C TYR A 42 -17.41 3.76 -6.07
N ASN A 43 -16.27 4.24 -5.54
CA ASN A 43 -15.80 5.60 -5.81
C ASN A 43 -15.39 5.78 -7.27
N VAL A 44 -14.74 4.78 -7.87
CA VAL A 44 -14.40 4.79 -9.31
C VAL A 44 -15.67 4.80 -10.16
N ARG A 45 -16.66 3.95 -9.86
CA ARG A 45 -17.96 3.95 -10.55
C ARG A 45 -18.59 5.33 -10.54
N CYS A 46 -18.76 5.91 -9.36
CA CYS A 46 -19.35 7.25 -9.24
C CYS A 46 -18.49 8.32 -9.94
N GLY A 47 -17.16 8.19 -9.93
CA GLY A 47 -16.26 9.08 -10.67
C GLY A 47 -16.46 9.01 -12.18
N VAL A 48 -16.67 7.82 -12.73
CA VAL A 48 -17.00 7.63 -14.16
C VAL A 48 -18.37 8.21 -14.51
N GLU A 49 -19.36 8.06 -13.62
CA GLU A 49 -20.68 8.69 -13.78
C GLU A 49 -20.55 10.24 -13.76
N ASP A 50 -19.77 10.80 -12.83
CA ASP A 50 -19.51 12.25 -12.73
C ASP A 50 -18.69 12.79 -13.93
N ALA A 51 -17.94 11.93 -14.65
CA ALA A 51 -17.25 12.26 -15.90
C ALA A 51 -18.21 12.35 -17.12
N ASP A 52 -19.53 12.21 -16.91
CA ASP A 52 -20.60 12.30 -17.92
C ASP A 52 -20.47 11.24 -19.05
N ILE A 53 -19.95 10.07 -18.74
CA ILE A 53 -19.92 8.93 -19.66
C ILE A 53 -21.30 8.29 -19.66
N LYS A 54 -22.05 8.54 -20.73
CA LYS A 54 -23.39 8.01 -20.92
C LYS A 54 -23.35 6.55 -21.36
N GLY A 55 -23.73 5.67 -20.49
CA GLY A 55 -23.90 4.25 -20.76
C GLY A 55 -24.19 3.54 -19.44
N THR A 56 -25.32 2.87 -19.31
CA THR A 56 -25.73 2.20 -18.06
C THR A 56 -24.69 1.17 -17.58
N TRP A 57 -23.96 0.53 -18.48
CA TRP A 57 -23.03 -0.55 -18.16
C TRP A 57 -21.57 -0.12 -18.02
N ILE A 58 -21.13 0.96 -18.67
CA ILE A 58 -19.72 1.39 -18.71
C ILE A 58 -19.16 1.70 -17.31
N PRO A 59 -19.82 2.48 -16.43
CA PRO A 59 -19.32 2.74 -15.09
C PRO A 59 -19.15 1.46 -14.26
N TYR A 60 -20.06 0.50 -14.41
CA TYR A 60 -19.99 -0.78 -13.71
C TYR A 60 -18.85 -1.66 -14.22
N THR A 61 -18.66 -1.73 -15.54
CA THR A 61 -17.58 -2.54 -16.13
C THR A 61 -16.21 -2.01 -15.72
N ILE A 62 -16.01 -0.68 -15.72
CA ILE A 62 -14.76 -0.06 -15.27
C ILE A 62 -14.55 -0.32 -13.77
N ALA A 63 -15.57 -0.17 -12.94
CA ALA A 63 -15.47 -0.42 -11.51
C ALA A 63 -15.12 -1.89 -11.22
N ILE A 64 -15.78 -2.85 -11.91
CA ILE A 64 -15.49 -4.28 -11.77
C ILE A 64 -14.06 -4.57 -12.22
N ALA A 65 -13.61 -4.00 -13.34
CA ALA A 65 -12.22 -4.18 -13.80
C ALA A 65 -11.19 -3.67 -12.77
N VAL A 66 -11.44 -2.49 -12.17
CA VAL A 66 -10.56 -1.96 -11.11
C VAL A 66 -10.61 -2.84 -9.86
N MET A 67 -11.78 -3.30 -9.42
CA MET A 67 -11.89 -4.21 -8.28
C MET A 67 -11.16 -5.53 -8.53
N THR A 68 -11.32 -6.12 -9.71
CA THR A 68 -10.61 -7.35 -10.10
C THR A 68 -9.10 -7.14 -10.10
N MET A 69 -8.64 -6.02 -10.65
CA MET A 69 -7.22 -5.65 -10.63
C MET A 69 -6.69 -5.51 -9.19
N LEU A 70 -7.43 -4.86 -8.31
CA LEU A 70 -7.05 -4.71 -6.89
C LEU A 70 -7.02 -6.05 -6.16
N VAL A 71 -7.96 -6.94 -6.45
CA VAL A 71 -7.92 -8.32 -5.92
C VAL A 71 -6.68 -9.05 -6.40
N CYS A 72 -6.37 -8.99 -7.69
CA CYS A 72 -5.15 -9.61 -8.23
C CYS A 72 -3.87 -9.04 -7.58
N PHE A 73 -3.80 -7.75 -7.34
CA PHE A 73 -2.66 -7.14 -6.67
C PHE A 73 -2.57 -7.55 -5.20
N SER A 74 -3.70 -7.67 -4.51
CA SER A 74 -3.75 -8.09 -3.11
C SER A 74 -3.36 -9.55 -2.87
N LEU A 75 -3.25 -10.36 -3.93
CA LEU A 75 -2.67 -11.72 -3.86
C LEU A 75 -1.16 -11.71 -3.61
N HIS A 76 -0.52 -10.56 -3.73
CA HIS A 76 0.89 -10.40 -3.40
C HIS A 76 1.06 -9.80 -2.00
N TYR A 77 1.85 -10.44 -1.16
CA TYR A 77 2.04 -10.08 0.25
C TYR A 77 2.63 -8.67 0.47
N ASP A 78 3.39 -8.14 -0.50
CA ASP A 78 3.96 -6.79 -0.44
C ASP A 78 2.97 -5.69 -0.80
N TYR A 79 1.77 -6.04 -1.29
CA TYR A 79 0.79 -5.04 -1.70
C TYR A 79 0.13 -4.40 -0.49
N ARG A 80 0.38 -3.11 -0.31
CA ARG A 80 -0.06 -2.38 0.87
C ARG A 80 -1.54 -1.98 0.78
N LEU A 81 -2.27 -2.10 1.88
CA LEU A 81 -3.63 -1.60 2.00
C LEU A 81 -3.73 -0.09 1.69
N SER A 82 -2.69 0.67 2.05
CA SER A 82 -2.57 2.11 1.73
C SER A 82 -2.69 2.40 0.23
N SER A 83 -2.27 1.48 -0.65
CA SER A 83 -2.41 1.63 -2.11
C SER A 83 -3.87 1.55 -2.56
N ILE A 84 -4.66 0.68 -1.95
CA ILE A 84 -6.11 0.57 -2.23
C ILE A 84 -6.82 1.84 -1.76
N ILE A 85 -6.45 2.34 -0.57
CA ILE A 85 -6.98 3.59 -0.01
C ILE A 85 -6.59 4.79 -0.89
N ALA A 86 -5.36 4.79 -1.43
CA ALA A 86 -4.91 5.83 -2.34
C ALA A 86 -5.76 5.90 -3.62
N ILE A 87 -6.07 4.75 -4.20
CA ILE A 87 -6.95 4.64 -5.40
C ILE A 87 -8.36 5.14 -5.07
N ALA A 88 -8.93 4.70 -3.95
CA ALA A 88 -10.24 5.17 -3.48
C ALA A 88 -10.26 6.68 -3.23
N GLY A 89 -9.19 7.20 -2.62
CA GLY A 89 -9.00 8.63 -2.33
C GLY A 89 -8.89 9.46 -3.60
N GLY A 90 -8.10 9.01 -4.59
CA GLY A 90 -7.98 9.69 -5.89
C GLY A 90 -9.32 9.84 -6.61
N ALA A 91 -10.14 8.78 -6.64
CA ALA A 91 -11.49 8.83 -7.19
C ALA A 91 -12.41 9.78 -6.40
N ASN A 92 -12.28 9.82 -5.05
CA ASN A 92 -13.04 10.76 -4.22
C ASN A 92 -12.64 12.22 -4.45
N VAL A 93 -11.35 12.53 -4.60
CA VAL A 93 -10.89 13.89 -4.92
C VAL A 93 -11.47 14.33 -6.26
N PHE A 94 -11.51 13.45 -7.27
CA PHE A 94 -12.15 13.75 -8.56
C PHE A 94 -13.63 14.11 -8.39
N ARG A 95 -14.40 13.29 -7.67
CA ARG A 95 -15.82 13.54 -7.41
C ARG A 95 -16.05 14.86 -6.66
N PHE A 96 -15.20 15.14 -5.68
CA PHE A 96 -15.29 16.38 -4.92
C PHE A 96 -14.98 17.60 -5.80
N SER A 97 -13.93 17.54 -6.63
CA SER A 97 -13.57 18.61 -7.56
C SER A 97 -14.67 18.87 -8.60
N THR A 98 -15.30 17.82 -9.13
CA THR A 98 -16.42 17.97 -10.08
C THR A 98 -17.64 18.59 -9.42
N LYS A 99 -17.98 18.20 -8.19
CA LYS A 99 -19.09 18.80 -7.44
C LYS A 99 -18.84 20.29 -7.11
N ILE A 100 -17.63 20.64 -6.72
CA ILE A 100 -17.26 22.06 -6.52
C ILE A 100 -17.44 22.85 -7.83
N LEU A 101 -16.94 22.33 -8.96
CA LEU A 101 -17.07 22.99 -10.25
C LEU A 101 -18.54 23.19 -10.66
N VAL A 102 -19.39 22.19 -10.43
CA VAL A 102 -20.83 22.28 -10.69
C VAL A 102 -21.49 23.33 -9.77
N SER A 103 -21.16 23.32 -8.49
CA SER A 103 -21.67 24.29 -7.52
C SER A 103 -21.25 25.71 -7.87
N THR A 104 -19.96 25.91 -8.20
CA THR A 104 -19.43 27.21 -8.63
C THR A 104 -20.13 27.70 -9.91
N ARG A 105 -20.38 26.80 -10.86
CA ARG A 105 -21.14 27.14 -12.08
C ARG A 105 -22.57 27.62 -11.76
N MET A 106 -23.27 26.93 -10.85
CA MET A 106 -24.61 27.34 -10.43
C MET A 106 -24.60 28.68 -9.69
N PHE A 107 -23.59 28.90 -8.85
CA PHE A 107 -23.44 30.17 -8.10
C PHE A 107 -23.16 31.34 -9.06
N VAL A 108 -22.23 31.18 -10.00
CA VAL A 108 -21.92 32.21 -11.02
C VAL A 108 -23.17 32.51 -11.86
N LYS A 109 -23.90 31.47 -12.30
CA LYS A 109 -25.15 31.66 -13.05
C LYS A 109 -26.22 32.40 -12.23
N LYS A 110 -26.30 32.16 -10.92
CA LYS A 110 -27.23 32.87 -10.02
C LYS A 110 -26.84 34.33 -9.86
N LEU A 111 -25.55 34.64 -9.75
CA LEU A 111 -25.04 36.01 -9.69
C LEU A 111 -25.26 36.76 -10.99
N GLU A 112 -25.00 36.10 -12.14
CA GLU A 112 -25.30 36.66 -13.47
C GLU A 112 -26.78 36.97 -13.64
N ASN A 113 -27.67 36.06 -13.25
CA ASN A 113 -29.11 36.31 -13.32
C ASN A 113 -29.57 37.43 -12.38
N GLN A 114 -28.86 37.70 -11.29
CA GLN A 114 -29.12 38.85 -10.42
C GLN A 114 -28.53 40.18 -10.98
N ALA A 115 -27.36 40.12 -11.61
CA ALA A 115 -26.69 41.27 -12.18
C ALA A 115 -27.27 41.69 -13.57
N LEU A 116 -27.77 40.71 -14.36
CA LEU A 116 -28.20 40.84 -15.73
C LEU A 116 -29.69 41.11 -15.92
N ARG A 117 -30.34 41.83 -14.99
CA ARG A 117 -31.61 42.46 -15.36
C ARG A 117 -31.48 43.51 -16.49
N HIS A 118 -30.25 43.78 -16.97
CA HIS A 118 -30.02 44.88 -17.90
C HIS A 118 -29.08 44.62 -19.10
N THR A 119 -28.49 43.44 -19.28
CA THR A 119 -27.67 43.18 -20.48
C THR A 119 -27.70 41.72 -20.89
N SER A 120 -28.10 41.46 -22.12
CA SER A 120 -28.06 40.13 -22.77
C SER A 120 -26.61 39.85 -23.19
N ILE A 121 -25.86 39.10 -22.36
CA ILE A 121 -24.57 38.56 -22.75
C ILE A 121 -24.66 37.04 -22.72
N ASP A 122 -24.44 36.43 -23.88
CA ASP A 122 -24.32 34.99 -24.09
C ASP A 122 -23.13 34.41 -23.32
N GLY A 123 -23.26 34.16 -22.05
CA GLY A 123 -22.14 33.86 -21.18
C GLY A 123 -22.34 32.78 -20.13
N THR A 124 -22.91 31.62 -20.46
CA THR A 124 -23.15 30.55 -19.47
C THR A 124 -22.02 29.53 -19.32
N ARG A 125 -20.82 29.82 -19.79
CA ARG A 125 -19.67 28.91 -19.64
C ARG A 125 -18.71 29.45 -18.60
N LEU A 126 -18.48 28.70 -17.52
CA LEU A 126 -17.35 28.95 -16.63
C LEU A 126 -16.08 29.14 -17.48
N PRO A 127 -15.29 30.20 -17.26
CA PRO A 127 -14.05 30.39 -17.98
C PRO A 127 -13.21 29.11 -17.91
N GLN A 128 -12.70 28.68 -19.06
CA GLN A 128 -11.97 27.42 -19.19
C GLN A 128 -10.75 27.37 -18.23
N TRP A 129 -10.16 28.52 -17.93
CA TRP A 129 -9.05 28.62 -16.99
C TRP A 129 -9.44 28.26 -15.54
N ILE A 130 -10.66 28.55 -15.08
CA ILE A 130 -11.12 28.18 -13.73
C ILE A 130 -11.19 26.64 -13.59
N THR A 131 -11.71 25.95 -14.62
CA THR A 131 -11.72 24.49 -14.66
C THR A 131 -10.30 23.92 -14.68
N ALA A 132 -9.40 24.50 -15.45
CA ALA A 132 -8.00 24.08 -15.53
C ALA A 132 -7.28 24.28 -14.18
N VAL A 133 -7.44 25.44 -13.56
CA VAL A 133 -6.87 25.72 -12.22
C VAL A 133 -7.43 24.79 -11.17
N SER A 134 -8.73 24.48 -11.19
CA SER A 134 -9.33 23.53 -10.24
C SER A 134 -8.76 22.12 -10.42
N ILE A 135 -8.61 21.65 -11.66
CA ILE A 135 -7.99 20.34 -11.95
C ILE A 135 -6.54 20.32 -11.47
N PHE A 136 -5.78 21.36 -11.77
CA PHE A 136 -4.38 21.52 -11.37
C PHE A 136 -4.21 21.43 -9.85
N ILE A 137 -4.96 22.26 -9.10
CA ILE A 137 -4.90 22.25 -7.63
C ILE A 137 -5.34 20.90 -7.08
N SER A 138 -6.45 20.34 -7.58
CA SER A 138 -6.97 19.05 -7.10
C SER A 138 -6.00 17.90 -7.35
N MET A 139 -5.22 17.95 -8.44
CA MET A 139 -4.22 16.93 -8.73
C MET A 139 -3.03 17.00 -7.77
N LEU A 140 -2.54 18.19 -7.44
CA LEU A 140 -1.49 18.39 -6.43
C LEU A 140 -1.97 17.96 -5.04
N VAL A 141 -3.17 18.34 -4.65
CA VAL A 141 -3.80 17.91 -3.39
C VAL A 141 -3.94 16.38 -3.37
N CYS A 142 -4.37 15.77 -4.47
CA CYS A 142 -4.49 14.33 -4.59
C CYS A 142 -3.13 13.62 -4.42
N HIS A 143 -2.07 14.14 -5.05
CA HIS A 143 -0.73 13.58 -4.87
C HIS A 143 -0.25 13.70 -3.42
N TRP A 144 -0.43 14.85 -2.80
CA TRP A 144 0.01 15.06 -1.41
C TRP A 144 -0.71 14.13 -0.42
N PHE A 145 -2.04 13.97 -0.52
CA PHE A 145 -2.83 13.15 0.40
C PHE A 145 -2.83 11.66 0.04
N PHE A 146 -2.87 11.32 -1.25
CA PHE A 146 -3.13 9.97 -1.76
C PHE A 146 -2.03 9.44 -2.70
N GLY A 147 -0.94 10.17 -2.94
CA GLY A 147 0.20 9.69 -3.71
C GLY A 147 -0.20 9.15 -5.08
N CYS A 148 -0.02 7.83 -5.30
CA CYS A 148 -0.35 7.16 -6.57
C CYS A 148 -1.84 7.24 -6.95
N GLY A 149 -2.73 7.61 -6.04
CA GLY A 149 -4.15 7.89 -6.33
C GLY A 149 -4.35 9.00 -7.36
N MET A 150 -3.34 9.88 -7.56
CA MET A 150 -3.36 10.89 -8.61
C MET A 150 -3.53 10.30 -10.01
N TRP A 151 -3.06 9.07 -10.26
CA TRP A 151 -3.22 8.41 -11.57
C TRP A 151 -4.68 8.07 -11.86
N ILE A 152 -5.44 7.65 -10.86
CA ILE A 152 -6.90 7.43 -11.00
C ILE A 152 -7.61 8.76 -11.22
N TYR A 153 -7.22 9.80 -10.49
CA TYR A 153 -7.73 11.15 -10.71
C TYR A 153 -7.49 11.61 -12.16
N ALA A 154 -6.25 11.51 -12.65
CA ALA A 154 -5.88 11.88 -14.01
C ALA A 154 -6.64 11.05 -15.06
N ALA A 155 -6.77 9.74 -14.85
CA ALA A 155 -7.52 8.86 -15.73
C ALA A 155 -9.00 9.26 -15.83
N LEU A 156 -9.65 9.61 -14.72
CA LEU A 156 -11.04 10.07 -14.71
C LEU A 156 -11.20 11.42 -15.40
N VAL A 157 -10.25 12.35 -15.23
CA VAL A 157 -10.27 13.62 -15.99
C VAL A 157 -10.09 13.37 -17.49
N LEU A 158 -9.16 12.48 -17.88
CA LEU A 158 -8.94 12.11 -19.29
C LEU A 158 -10.19 11.45 -19.89
N LEU A 159 -10.85 10.55 -19.18
CA LEU A 159 -12.11 9.94 -19.59
C LEU A 159 -13.19 11.01 -19.85
N GLY A 160 -13.30 12.01 -18.99
CA GLY A 160 -14.19 13.16 -19.20
C GLY A 160 -13.80 14.02 -20.41
N CYS A 161 -12.53 14.04 -20.81
CA CYS A 161 -12.05 14.76 -21.99
C CYS A 161 -12.32 14.04 -23.30
N ILE A 162 -12.35 12.71 -23.32
CA ILE A 162 -12.54 11.88 -24.54
C ILE A 162 -13.83 12.28 -25.29
N LYS A 163 -14.89 12.56 -24.56
CA LYS A 163 -16.18 12.98 -25.14
C LYS A 163 -16.12 14.30 -25.90
N TYR A 164 -15.12 15.13 -25.63
CA TYR A 164 -15.03 16.49 -26.13
C TYR A 164 -13.69 16.76 -26.85
N ILE A 165 -13.06 15.71 -27.43
CA ILE A 165 -11.69 15.76 -28.01
C ILE A 165 -11.51 16.96 -28.96
N ASN A 166 -12.54 17.32 -29.75
CA ASN A 166 -12.44 18.41 -30.74
C ASN A 166 -12.80 19.80 -30.21
N LYS A 167 -12.97 19.98 -28.88
CA LYS A 167 -13.29 21.30 -28.33
C LYS A 167 -12.02 21.98 -27.81
N PRO A 168 -11.80 23.28 -28.11
CA PRO A 168 -10.56 23.99 -27.73
C PRO A 168 -10.28 24.00 -26.21
N GLY A 169 -11.31 23.83 -25.37
CA GLY A 169 -11.16 23.73 -23.92
C GLY A 169 -10.48 22.45 -23.39
N ASN A 170 -10.27 21.44 -24.23
CA ASN A 170 -9.61 20.21 -23.79
C ASN A 170 -8.09 20.36 -23.68
N TYR A 171 -7.46 21.19 -24.50
CA TYR A 171 -6.03 21.45 -24.40
C TYR A 171 -5.66 22.05 -23.05
N THR A 172 -6.50 22.96 -22.52
CA THR A 172 -6.28 23.54 -21.19
C THR A 172 -6.43 22.52 -20.07
N ARG A 173 -7.34 21.53 -20.20
CA ARG A 173 -7.50 20.43 -19.23
C ARG A 173 -6.33 19.46 -19.31
N LEU A 174 -5.86 19.12 -20.50
CA LEU A 174 -4.67 18.30 -20.70
C LEU A 174 -3.44 18.98 -20.10
N ALA A 175 -3.25 20.27 -20.37
CA ALA A 175 -2.18 21.04 -19.74
C ALA A 175 -2.31 21.07 -18.21
N ALA A 176 -3.52 21.16 -17.66
CA ALA A 176 -3.76 21.13 -16.23
C ALA A 176 -3.43 19.77 -15.56
N ILE A 177 -3.37 18.69 -16.33
CA ILE A 177 -2.90 17.37 -15.85
C ILE A 177 -1.37 17.26 -16.01
N THR A 178 -0.83 17.69 -17.15
CA THR A 178 0.60 17.49 -17.46
C THR A 178 1.51 18.40 -16.64
N ILE A 179 1.12 19.65 -16.40
CA ILE A 179 1.92 20.59 -15.62
C ILE A 179 2.18 20.12 -14.18
N PRO A 180 1.17 19.63 -13.40
CA PRO A 180 1.41 19.09 -12.08
C PRO A 180 2.38 17.91 -12.06
N LEU A 181 2.34 17.04 -13.08
CA LEU A 181 3.29 15.93 -13.18
C LEU A 181 4.75 16.41 -13.23
N PHE A 182 5.02 17.53 -13.91
CA PHE A 182 6.36 18.11 -13.91
C PHE A 182 6.68 18.84 -12.61
N ILE A 183 5.70 19.49 -11.97
CA ILE A 183 5.92 20.17 -10.68
C ILE A 183 6.23 19.17 -9.57
N ILE A 184 5.59 18.00 -9.57
CA ILE A 184 5.86 16.91 -8.62
C ILE A 184 7.34 16.48 -8.66
N ILE A 185 8.05 16.67 -9.79
CA ILE A 185 9.50 16.41 -9.87
C ILE A 185 10.28 17.26 -8.85
N LEU A 186 9.82 18.46 -8.57
CA LEU A 186 10.43 19.34 -7.58
C LEU A 186 10.29 18.80 -6.15
N ASP A 187 9.23 18.02 -5.89
CA ASP A 187 8.99 17.40 -4.60
C ASP A 187 10.06 16.35 -4.25
N LYS A 188 10.81 15.85 -5.24
CA LYS A 188 11.97 14.98 -5.00
C LYS A 188 12.96 15.60 -4.02
N ARG A 189 13.15 16.92 -4.09
CA ARG A 189 14.07 17.64 -3.19
C ARG A 189 13.53 17.72 -1.75
N LEU A 190 12.21 17.73 -1.60
CA LEU A 190 11.55 17.78 -0.30
C LEU A 190 11.51 16.42 0.36
N TYR A 191 11.22 15.35 -0.41
CA TYR A 191 10.99 14.01 0.13
C TYR A 191 12.23 13.11 0.14
N PHE A 192 13.34 13.49 -0.52
CA PHE A 192 14.56 12.66 -0.61
C PHE A 192 14.32 11.22 -1.09
N ILE A 193 13.36 11.03 -2.00
CA ILE A 193 12.98 9.72 -2.54
C ILE A 193 13.30 9.63 -4.04
N ASP A 194 13.38 8.39 -4.54
CA ASP A 194 13.60 8.13 -5.96
C ASP A 194 12.42 8.58 -6.83
N PHE A 195 12.70 8.94 -8.09
CA PHE A 195 11.66 9.35 -9.04
C PHE A 195 10.58 8.29 -9.21
N HIS A 196 10.93 7.02 -9.27
CA HIS A 196 9.96 5.93 -9.38
C HIS A 196 9.04 5.93 -8.16
N THR A 197 9.59 5.99 -6.97
CA THR A 197 8.85 5.99 -5.71
C THR A 197 7.96 7.22 -5.58
N LEU A 198 8.41 8.39 -6.04
CA LEU A 198 7.65 9.64 -5.98
C LEU A 198 6.27 9.52 -6.66
N TYR A 199 6.21 8.83 -7.80
CA TYR A 199 4.96 8.65 -8.56
C TYR A 199 4.18 7.38 -8.22
N THR A 200 4.82 6.42 -7.59
CA THR A 200 4.22 5.11 -7.31
C THR A 200 3.85 4.90 -5.85
N TYR A 201 4.33 5.76 -4.95
CA TYR A 201 4.08 5.63 -3.51
C TYR A 201 2.58 5.83 -3.17
N PRO A 202 1.97 5.02 -2.29
CA PRO A 202 2.54 4.00 -1.41
C PRO A 202 2.87 2.66 -2.08
N GLY A 203 2.51 2.44 -3.33
CA GLY A 203 2.88 1.29 -4.13
C GLY A 203 1.89 1.07 -5.28
N LEU A 204 2.41 0.87 -6.49
CA LEU A 204 1.61 0.34 -7.60
C LEU A 204 1.65 -1.18 -7.53
N GLY A 205 0.49 -1.82 -7.70
CA GLY A 205 0.40 -3.26 -7.75
C GLY A 205 1.13 -3.85 -8.96
N LYS A 206 1.62 -5.08 -8.78
CA LYS A 206 2.26 -5.86 -9.84
C LYS A 206 1.46 -7.14 -10.06
N PHE A 207 1.30 -7.55 -11.31
CA PHE A 207 0.74 -8.86 -11.64
C PHE A 207 1.83 -9.90 -11.46
N VAL A 208 1.89 -10.51 -10.28
CA VAL A 208 2.86 -11.55 -9.93
C VAL A 208 2.08 -12.80 -9.51
N LYS A 209 2.65 -13.98 -9.76
CA LYS A 209 2.06 -15.22 -9.27
C LYS A 209 2.07 -15.23 -7.74
N PRO A 210 0.98 -15.65 -7.09
CA PRO A 210 0.94 -15.79 -5.63
C PRO A 210 2.05 -16.70 -5.14
N GLN A 211 2.81 -16.27 -4.15
CA GLN A 211 3.87 -17.07 -3.53
C GLN A 211 3.33 -17.78 -2.30
N MET A 212 2.48 -18.80 -2.52
CA MET A 212 1.80 -19.52 -1.44
C MET A 212 2.76 -20.13 -0.40
N ASP A 213 3.94 -20.58 -0.83
CA ASP A 213 4.95 -21.14 0.07
C ASP A 213 5.54 -20.06 0.99
N LEU A 214 5.72 -18.84 0.49
CA LEU A 214 6.16 -17.73 1.31
C LEU A 214 5.06 -17.28 2.30
N GLU A 215 3.81 -17.25 1.87
CA GLU A 215 2.69 -16.93 2.77
C GLU A 215 2.55 -17.95 3.91
N LYS A 216 2.66 -19.25 3.61
CA LYS A 216 2.68 -20.30 4.63
C LYS A 216 3.83 -20.09 5.63
N THR A 217 5.01 -19.76 5.12
CA THR A 217 6.17 -19.50 5.96
C THR A 217 5.98 -18.29 6.85
N LEU A 218 5.47 -17.19 6.29
CA LEU A 218 5.17 -15.98 7.08
C LEU A 218 4.06 -16.22 8.12
N ALA A 219 3.07 -17.06 7.79
CA ALA A 219 2.05 -17.47 8.76
C ALA A 219 2.65 -18.30 9.89
N ALA A 220 3.56 -19.24 9.60
CA ALA A 220 4.28 -20.01 10.60
C ALA A 220 5.18 -19.13 11.48
N ASP A 221 5.91 -18.17 10.88
CA ASP A 221 6.73 -17.18 11.59
C ASP A 221 5.88 -16.32 12.54
N CYS A 222 4.73 -15.86 12.08
CA CYS A 222 3.80 -15.07 12.87
C CYS A 222 3.29 -15.86 14.09
N GLU A 223 2.80 -17.09 13.90
CA GLU A 223 2.31 -17.92 14.99
C GLU A 223 3.43 -18.31 15.96
N TYR A 224 4.64 -18.54 15.46
CA TYR A 224 5.83 -18.76 16.28
C TYR A 224 6.13 -17.56 17.17
N TYR A 225 6.12 -16.36 16.60
CA TYR A 225 6.36 -15.12 17.35
C TYR A 225 5.36 -14.89 18.48
N PHE A 226 4.10 -15.29 18.28
CA PHE A 226 3.07 -15.22 19.33
C PHE A 226 3.07 -16.41 20.30
N GLY A 227 4.03 -17.34 20.17
CA GLY A 227 4.15 -18.50 21.06
C GLY A 227 3.14 -19.60 20.82
N ASN A 228 2.42 -19.58 19.71
CA ASN A 228 1.42 -20.58 19.35
C ASN A 228 2.07 -21.84 18.73
N TYR A 229 3.05 -22.43 19.41
CA TYR A 229 3.89 -23.51 18.89
C TYR A 229 3.11 -24.73 18.40
N ASN A 230 2.06 -25.15 19.11
CA ASN A 230 1.21 -26.27 18.68
C ASN A 230 0.54 -26.00 17.33
N LYS A 231 0.18 -24.75 17.06
CA LYS A 231 -0.44 -24.38 15.79
C LYS A 231 0.58 -24.42 14.65
N VAL A 232 1.82 -23.97 14.89
CA VAL A 232 2.92 -24.05 13.93
C VAL A 232 3.22 -25.50 13.58
N VAL A 233 3.36 -26.37 14.58
CA VAL A 233 3.59 -27.82 14.38
C VAL A 233 2.46 -28.42 13.53
N ASN A 234 1.20 -28.16 13.89
CA ASN A 234 0.04 -28.65 13.14
C ASN A 234 -0.02 -28.15 11.69
N MET A 235 0.41 -26.91 11.45
CA MET A 235 0.49 -26.35 10.07
C MET A 235 1.52 -27.11 9.25
N ILE A 236 2.69 -27.39 9.84
CA ILE A 236 3.81 -28.06 9.16
C ILE A 236 3.48 -29.54 8.92
N GLU A 237 2.88 -30.22 9.86
CA GLU A 237 2.52 -31.64 9.72
C GLU A 237 1.39 -31.89 8.72
N LYS A 238 0.53 -30.90 8.48
CA LYS A 238 -0.52 -30.97 7.46
C LYS A 238 -0.02 -30.64 6.05
N ASP A 239 1.13 -29.99 5.92
CA ASP A 239 1.71 -29.68 4.63
C ASP A 239 2.42 -30.92 4.07
N LYS A 240 2.10 -31.28 2.84
CA LYS A 240 2.72 -32.45 2.17
C LYS A 240 4.21 -32.22 1.87
N GLU A 241 4.57 -30.97 1.58
CA GLU A 241 5.92 -30.59 1.21
C GLU A 241 6.31 -29.28 1.95
N PRO A 242 6.59 -29.36 3.26
CA PRO A 242 6.98 -28.18 4.00
C PRO A 242 8.34 -27.68 3.50
N ASN A 243 8.42 -26.35 3.27
CA ASN A 243 9.68 -25.73 2.82
C ASN A 243 10.74 -25.68 3.93
N SER A 244 11.97 -25.33 3.58
CA SER A 244 13.12 -25.32 4.51
C SER A 244 12.88 -24.45 5.75
N TYR A 245 12.20 -23.31 5.62
CA TYR A 245 11.89 -22.45 6.77
C TYR A 245 10.86 -23.07 7.72
N MET A 246 9.85 -23.73 7.19
CA MET A 246 8.87 -24.43 8.01
C MET A 246 9.53 -25.59 8.78
N LYS A 247 10.38 -26.38 8.11
CA LYS A 247 11.19 -27.42 8.74
C LYS A 247 12.09 -26.86 9.85
N PHE A 248 12.68 -25.70 9.61
CA PHE A 248 13.49 -24.99 10.61
C PHE A 248 12.69 -24.64 11.85
N TYR A 249 11.50 -24.03 11.71
CA TYR A 249 10.63 -23.73 12.86
C TYR A 249 10.18 -25.01 13.60
N TYR A 250 9.89 -26.08 12.87
CA TYR A 250 9.57 -27.38 13.48
C TYR A 250 10.70 -27.88 14.36
N ASN A 251 11.93 -27.87 13.83
CA ASN A 251 13.10 -28.30 14.57
C ASN A 251 13.40 -27.38 15.77
N LEU A 252 13.22 -26.07 15.60
CA LEU A 252 13.43 -25.08 16.66
C LEU A 252 12.45 -25.28 17.84
N ILE A 253 11.17 -25.51 17.55
CA ILE A 253 10.14 -25.82 18.56
C ILE A 253 10.46 -27.16 19.24
N SER A 254 10.85 -28.16 18.43
CA SER A 254 11.20 -29.50 18.95
C SER A 254 12.44 -29.46 19.85
N ALA A 255 13.41 -28.60 19.55
CA ALA A 255 14.60 -28.38 20.40
C ALA A 255 14.21 -27.78 21.75
N GLN A 256 13.33 -26.78 21.76
CA GLN A 256 12.83 -26.19 23.02
C GLN A 256 12.06 -27.21 23.87
N GLY A 257 11.27 -28.07 23.21
CA GLY A 257 10.53 -29.16 23.85
C GLY A 257 11.40 -30.36 24.21
N ARG A 258 12.72 -30.33 23.98
CA ARG A 258 13.67 -31.45 24.21
C ARG A 258 13.33 -32.73 23.42
N SER A 259 12.54 -32.63 22.36
CA SER A 259 12.15 -33.75 21.50
C SER A 259 12.92 -33.85 20.18
N LEU A 260 13.85 -32.91 19.95
CA LEU A 260 14.61 -32.79 18.69
C LEU A 260 15.28 -34.10 18.24
N PRO A 261 15.96 -34.89 19.11
CA PRO A 261 16.62 -36.12 18.68
C PRO A 261 15.65 -37.14 18.06
N ALA A 262 14.40 -37.17 18.55
CA ALA A 262 13.37 -38.10 18.07
C ALA A 262 12.77 -37.69 16.73
N VAL A 263 12.78 -36.38 16.40
CA VAL A 263 12.11 -35.87 15.22
C VAL A 263 13.05 -35.33 14.15
N LEU A 264 14.35 -35.24 14.45
CA LEU A 264 15.35 -34.63 13.55
C LEU A 264 15.40 -35.30 12.19
N LEU A 265 15.22 -36.62 12.14
CA LEU A 265 15.21 -37.40 10.90
C LEU A 265 13.88 -37.35 10.13
N LYS A 266 12.84 -36.77 10.71
CA LYS A 266 11.53 -36.66 10.03
C LYS A 266 11.60 -35.75 8.81
N TYR A 267 12.44 -34.74 8.87
CA TYR A 267 12.67 -33.77 7.81
C TYR A 267 14.18 -33.60 7.52
N PRO A 268 14.83 -34.57 6.85
CA PRO A 268 16.30 -34.59 6.69
C PRO A 268 16.84 -33.47 5.83
N ASP A 269 16.07 -32.95 4.88
CA ASP A 269 16.52 -31.92 3.96
C ASP A 269 16.35 -30.51 4.52
N ASN A 270 17.06 -30.22 5.57
CA ASN A 270 17.03 -28.90 6.15
C ASN A 270 18.21 -28.07 5.62
N ASN A 271 18.04 -27.53 4.38
CA ASN A 271 19.05 -26.73 3.67
C ASN A 271 19.28 -25.33 4.28
N LEU A 272 18.54 -24.93 5.30
CA LEU A 272 18.91 -23.79 6.09
C LEU A 272 20.16 -24.18 6.89
N GLY A 273 21.30 -23.77 6.38
CA GLY A 273 22.55 -23.91 7.09
C GLY A 273 22.41 -23.27 8.47
N THR A 274 22.25 -24.12 9.48
CA THR A 274 22.13 -23.72 10.88
C THR A 274 23.33 -22.86 11.33
N PHE A 275 24.37 -22.83 10.51
CA PHE A 275 25.62 -22.12 10.69
C PHE A 275 25.95 -21.17 9.51
N GLU A 276 24.94 -20.75 8.78
CA GLU A 276 25.14 -19.77 7.70
C GLU A 276 25.64 -18.46 8.30
N THR A 277 26.77 -17.97 7.79
CA THR A 277 27.32 -16.69 8.23
C THR A 277 26.44 -15.56 7.70
N LEU A 278 25.96 -14.71 8.59
CA LEU A 278 25.20 -13.54 8.23
C LEU A 278 26.05 -12.60 7.35
N GLY A 279 25.61 -12.38 6.14
CA GLY A 279 26.22 -11.50 5.15
C GLY A 279 25.21 -10.53 4.53
N PRO A 280 25.69 -9.56 3.74
CA PRO A 280 24.82 -8.58 3.08
C PRO A 280 23.83 -9.21 2.08
N ASP A 281 24.19 -10.38 1.52
CA ASP A 281 23.36 -11.10 0.55
C ASP A 281 22.40 -12.12 1.19
N THR A 282 22.40 -12.23 2.51
CA THR A 282 21.52 -13.18 3.22
C THR A 282 20.05 -12.74 3.11
N PRO A 283 19.15 -13.62 2.68
CA PRO A 283 17.73 -13.27 2.54
C PRO A 283 17.12 -12.77 3.86
N PRO A 284 16.27 -11.73 3.87
CA PRO A 284 15.71 -11.14 5.09
C PRO A 284 14.99 -12.15 5.99
N LEU A 285 14.35 -13.16 5.39
CA LEU A 285 13.67 -14.20 6.14
C LEU A 285 14.66 -15.11 6.87
N THR A 286 15.77 -15.47 6.23
CA THR A 286 16.87 -16.23 6.85
C THR A 286 17.45 -15.47 8.02
N ILE A 287 17.68 -14.16 7.89
CA ILE A 287 18.19 -13.31 8.99
C ILE A 287 17.26 -13.37 10.20
N LYS A 288 15.93 -13.30 9.96
CA LYS A 288 14.94 -13.38 11.04
C LYS A 288 14.94 -14.75 11.73
N THR A 289 15.00 -15.83 10.96
CA THR A 289 15.04 -17.19 11.53
C THR A 289 16.31 -17.45 12.33
N LEU A 290 17.45 -17.01 11.84
CA LEU A 290 18.74 -17.09 12.56
C LEU A 290 18.74 -16.24 13.83
N ASN A 291 18.09 -15.09 13.85
CA ASN A 291 17.94 -14.30 15.06
C ASN A 291 17.22 -15.09 16.16
N GLU A 292 16.14 -15.82 15.85
CA GLU A 292 15.45 -16.65 16.82
C GLU A 292 16.32 -17.80 17.31
N LEU A 293 17.11 -18.43 16.42
CA LEU A 293 18.05 -19.48 16.80
C LEU A 293 19.13 -18.97 17.79
N TYR A 294 19.80 -17.86 17.45
CA TYR A 294 20.84 -17.31 18.32
C TYR A 294 20.29 -16.85 19.67
N TRP A 295 19.07 -16.34 19.70
CA TRP A 295 18.38 -15.99 20.93
C TRP A 295 18.20 -17.21 21.85
N ILE A 296 17.75 -18.35 21.30
CA ILE A 296 17.54 -19.59 22.05
C ILE A 296 18.88 -20.19 22.52
N LEU A 297 19.92 -20.10 21.68
CA LEU A 297 21.26 -20.56 22.04
C LEU A 297 21.94 -19.67 23.09
N GLY A 298 21.41 -18.48 23.38
CA GLY A 298 22.00 -17.54 24.28
C GLY A 298 23.22 -16.78 23.70
N ASP A 299 23.41 -16.88 22.36
CA ASP A 299 24.47 -16.12 21.68
C ASP A 299 24.01 -14.71 21.38
N MET A 300 24.12 -13.84 22.36
CA MET A 300 23.65 -12.45 22.27
C MET A 300 24.41 -11.65 21.21
N THR A 301 25.67 -11.98 20.91
CA THR A 301 26.47 -11.25 19.93
C THR A 301 25.97 -11.49 18.49
N PHE A 302 25.77 -12.76 18.12
CA PHE A 302 25.20 -13.08 16.80
C PHE A 302 23.72 -12.71 16.71
N CYS A 303 22.97 -12.82 17.81
CA CYS A 303 21.58 -12.36 17.86
C CYS A 303 21.47 -10.85 17.59
N GLU A 304 22.33 -10.05 18.20
CA GLU A 304 22.39 -8.60 17.97
C GLU A 304 22.75 -8.26 16.54
N ARG A 305 23.79 -8.91 15.99
CA ARG A 305 24.18 -8.74 14.59
C ARG A 305 23.04 -9.07 13.64
N ALA A 306 22.34 -10.17 13.86
CA ALA A 306 21.17 -10.56 13.07
C ALA A 306 20.05 -9.53 13.18
N ALA A 307 19.75 -9.05 14.38
CA ALA A 307 18.71 -8.04 14.60
C ALA A 307 19.04 -6.70 13.92
N MET A 308 20.31 -6.23 14.01
CA MET A 308 20.75 -5.03 13.32
C MET A 308 20.64 -5.16 11.81
N LEU A 309 21.13 -6.29 11.25
CA LEU A 309 21.07 -6.54 9.81
C LEU A 309 19.62 -6.62 9.31
N ALA A 310 18.74 -7.33 10.01
CA ALA A 310 17.31 -7.39 9.68
C ALA A 310 16.64 -6.02 9.75
N ASN A 311 17.06 -5.15 10.68
CA ASN A 311 16.54 -3.79 10.76
C ASN A 311 16.99 -2.96 9.56
N VAL A 312 18.26 -3.03 9.16
CA VAL A 312 18.81 -2.32 7.98
C VAL A 312 18.16 -2.81 6.69
N CYS A 313 17.92 -4.11 6.54
CA CYS A 313 17.26 -4.69 5.37
C CYS A 313 15.74 -4.46 5.34
N SER A 314 15.17 -3.90 6.39
CA SER A 314 13.71 -3.61 6.43
C SER A 314 13.38 -2.27 5.77
N PRO A 315 12.18 -2.11 5.20
CA PRO A 315 11.74 -0.83 4.67
C PRO A 315 11.93 0.27 5.72
N GLU A 316 12.52 1.40 5.29
CA GLU A 316 12.81 2.57 6.13
C GLU A 316 13.78 2.28 7.30
N ASN A 317 14.54 1.20 7.21
CA ASN A 317 15.47 0.75 8.28
C ASN A 317 14.74 0.60 9.63
N ARG A 318 13.48 0.22 9.63
CA ARG A 318 12.66 0.06 10.83
C ARG A 318 11.93 -1.27 10.84
N ASN A 319 12.31 -2.09 11.82
CA ASN A 319 11.65 -3.35 12.12
C ASN A 319 11.33 -3.42 13.61
N ILE A 320 10.06 -3.24 13.97
CA ILE A 320 9.62 -3.18 15.37
C ILE A 320 10.03 -4.43 16.15
N ARG A 321 9.90 -5.64 15.54
CA ARG A 321 10.29 -6.91 16.16
C ARG A 321 11.79 -6.92 16.46
N MET A 322 12.62 -6.45 15.54
CA MET A 322 14.07 -6.43 15.72
C MET A 322 14.51 -5.32 16.68
N MET A 323 13.84 -4.19 16.69
CA MET A 323 14.08 -3.14 17.69
C MET A 323 13.76 -3.63 19.11
N LYS A 324 12.64 -4.34 19.28
CA LYS A 324 12.30 -5.01 20.55
C LYS A 324 13.38 -6.01 20.92
N ARG A 325 13.84 -6.85 19.99
CA ARG A 325 14.90 -7.83 20.22
C ARG A 325 16.22 -7.17 20.66
N LEU A 326 16.60 -6.06 20.04
CA LEU A 326 17.78 -5.30 20.45
C LEU A 326 17.67 -4.76 21.89
N ALA A 327 16.50 -4.26 22.27
CA ALA A 327 16.24 -3.84 23.64
C ALA A 327 16.34 -5.02 24.62
N GLU A 328 15.76 -6.18 24.27
CA GLU A 328 15.87 -7.42 25.08
C GLU A 328 17.33 -7.87 25.25
N ILE A 329 18.14 -7.81 24.17
CA ILE A 329 19.55 -8.16 24.19
C ILE A 329 20.33 -7.23 25.11
N ASN A 330 20.11 -5.91 25.03
CA ASN A 330 20.78 -4.94 25.88
C ASN A 330 20.44 -5.15 27.38
N LEU A 331 19.17 -5.46 27.68
CA LEU A 331 18.75 -5.81 29.03
C LEU A 331 19.52 -7.07 29.56
N VAL A 332 19.67 -8.10 28.71
CA VAL A 332 20.40 -9.32 29.10
C VAL A 332 21.89 -9.04 29.30
N LYS A 333 22.47 -8.16 28.46
CA LYS A 333 23.88 -7.75 28.58
C LYS A 333 24.14 -6.80 29.77
N GLY A 334 23.12 -6.16 30.32
CA GLY A 334 23.23 -5.15 31.37
C GLY A 334 23.61 -3.76 30.83
N ASP A 335 23.49 -3.53 29.54
CA ASP A 335 23.69 -2.24 28.86
C ASP A 335 22.37 -1.47 28.87
N TYR A 336 22.26 -0.47 29.75
CA TYR A 336 21.01 0.32 29.95
C TYR A 336 21.07 1.68 29.27
#